data_d9c6f3fd99e5803aa45cc575d9b7d23e
#
_entry.id   d9c6f3fd99e5803aa45cc575d9b7d23e
#
_cell.length_a   1.000
_cell.length_b   1.000
_cell.length_c   1.000
_cell.angle_alpha   90.00
_cell.angle_beta   90.00
_cell.angle_gamma   90.00
#
_symmetry.space_group_name_H-M   'P 1'
#
loop_
_entity.id
_entity.type
_entity.pdbx_description
1 polymer ?
#
loop_
_entity_poly.entity_id
_entity_poly.type
_entity_poly.pdbx_seq_one_letter_code
_entity_poly.pdbx_strand_id
1 'polypeptide(L)'
;MKKHIYRDRYMLILALLLLGTFSLWAEANRELSRVEDGASAAVVKNLYDISADAGAESAVPGLKQELELRFDIYNRLFRFDPSLLSAPLKVKVFSDKDAYDRYVLERLGETKPGAIYLHYKEIDRRELVIHHGSPEEAAMLAPQSFLQYFRAFTANPPSWMREGFTIYFSSLSINPQGKPDYEENLLWLESVKGLGAKLPSPKTLLQADVSETPPEDPSGKQAGGAPEEFQISSWALVSFLLNGGQDYFRDLTDSFMLLSPAASAADNSLAVMKRFSLWNDFDTMEKDFKAYLDSRKTYKELLDAGQKAYSQGDLMNAELSFMTARDQRPGEYAPYYYLGLLSYGEKDYDTAEQYYMSSLERGADEALVNYALGINAAAAGRTKDARNYLQRAVTLDPAKYKTRAEDLLNKLGQ
;
A
#
# COMPACT_ATOMS: atom_id res chain seq x y z
N MET A 1 -40.77 2.97 14.67
CA MET A 1 -40.85 2.54 13.25
C MET A 1 -40.08 3.39 12.27
N LYS A 2 -39.73 4.67 12.52
CA LYS A 2 -38.89 5.49 11.63
C LYS A 2 -37.35 5.26 11.76
N LYS A 3 -36.85 4.71 12.87
CA LYS A 3 -35.42 4.47 13.13
C LYS A 3 -34.84 3.29 12.31
N HIS A 4 -35.62 2.29 11.93
CA HIS A 4 -35.14 1.15 11.14
C HIS A 4 -34.99 1.47 9.64
N ILE A 5 -35.82 2.35 9.11
CA ILE A 5 -35.80 2.69 7.68
C ILE A 5 -34.54 3.51 7.29
N TYR A 6 -34.01 4.31 8.22
CA TYR A 6 -32.75 5.05 7.97
C TYR A 6 -31.53 4.12 8.00
N ARG A 7 -31.46 3.18 8.95
CA ARG A 7 -30.33 2.24 9.07
C ARG A 7 -30.20 1.32 7.85
N ASP A 8 -31.32 0.86 7.27
CA ASP A 8 -31.31 0.00 6.09
C ASP A 8 -30.98 0.78 4.80
N ARG A 9 -31.34 2.06 4.70
CA ARG A 9 -30.89 2.94 3.62
C ARG A 9 -29.40 3.30 3.72
N TYR A 10 -28.88 3.50 4.92
CA TYR A 10 -27.45 3.73 5.16
C TYR A 10 -26.60 2.52 4.78
N MET A 11 -27.04 1.32 5.15
CA MET A 11 -26.37 0.08 4.77
C MET A 11 -26.36 -0.14 3.25
N LEU A 12 -27.42 0.28 2.54
CA LEU A 12 -27.50 0.14 1.08
C LEU A 12 -26.62 1.16 0.35
N ILE A 13 -26.51 2.38 0.86
CA ILE A 13 -25.67 3.44 0.27
C ILE A 13 -24.21 3.19 0.62
N LEU A 14 -23.90 2.74 1.83
CA LEU A 14 -22.55 2.29 2.20
C LEU A 14 -22.11 1.09 1.35
N ALA A 15 -23.02 0.14 1.10
CA ALA A 15 -22.76 -0.98 0.20
C ALA A 15 -22.54 -0.52 -1.26
N LEU A 16 -23.23 0.52 -1.73
CA LEU A 16 -23.09 1.04 -3.09
C LEU A 16 -21.83 1.92 -3.27
N LEU A 17 -21.38 2.64 -2.25
CA LEU A 17 -20.15 3.45 -2.29
C LEU A 17 -18.91 2.60 -2.02
N LEU A 18 -18.97 1.62 -1.13
CA LEU A 18 -17.96 0.57 -0.97
C LEU A 18 -17.89 -0.33 -2.21
N LEU A 19 -19.01 -0.60 -2.88
CA LEU A 19 -19.05 -1.33 -4.15
C LEU A 19 -18.44 -0.52 -5.30
N GLY A 20 -18.42 0.80 -5.27
CA GLY A 20 -17.83 1.66 -6.31
C GLY A 20 -16.30 1.68 -6.29
N THR A 21 -15.66 1.68 -5.14
CA THR A 21 -14.19 1.60 -4.99
C THR A 21 -13.69 0.15 -4.89
N PHE A 22 -14.48 -0.73 -4.29
CA PHE A 22 -14.25 -2.19 -4.29
C PHE A 22 -14.56 -2.84 -5.63
N SER A 23 -15.44 -2.27 -6.49
CA SER A 23 -15.84 -2.92 -7.73
C SER A 23 -14.76 -2.91 -8.80
N LEU A 24 -13.94 -1.86 -8.90
CA LEU A 24 -12.83 -1.84 -9.85
C LEU A 24 -11.68 -2.77 -9.41
N TRP A 25 -11.40 -2.83 -8.12
CA TRP A 25 -10.43 -3.78 -7.58
C TRP A 25 -10.98 -5.21 -7.56
N ALA A 26 -12.27 -5.40 -7.23
CA ALA A 26 -12.94 -6.68 -7.33
C ALA A 26 -13.16 -7.12 -8.79
N GLU A 27 -13.19 -6.20 -9.76
CA GLU A 27 -13.23 -6.52 -11.18
C GLU A 27 -11.85 -6.88 -11.72
N ALA A 28 -10.80 -6.18 -11.34
CA ALA A 28 -9.41 -6.60 -11.61
C ALA A 28 -9.10 -7.95 -10.94
N ASN A 29 -9.54 -8.16 -9.69
CA ASN A 29 -9.45 -9.47 -9.04
C ASN A 29 -10.41 -10.52 -9.61
N ARG A 30 -11.60 -10.15 -10.13
CA ARG A 30 -12.49 -11.07 -10.83
C ARG A 30 -11.96 -11.43 -12.23
N GLU A 31 -11.27 -10.54 -12.90
CA GLU A 31 -10.59 -10.90 -14.15
C GLU A 31 -9.34 -11.74 -13.87
N LEU A 32 -8.59 -11.44 -12.82
CA LEU A 32 -7.53 -12.32 -12.33
C LEU A 32 -8.08 -13.69 -11.88
N SER A 33 -9.29 -13.77 -11.33
CA SER A 33 -9.95 -15.02 -10.95
C SER A 33 -10.72 -15.72 -12.08
N ARG A 34 -11.16 -15.01 -13.13
CA ARG A 34 -11.78 -15.62 -14.32
C ARG A 34 -10.81 -16.36 -15.22
N VAL A 35 -9.51 -16.15 -15.03
CA VAL A 35 -8.46 -16.94 -15.70
C VAL A 35 -8.30 -18.33 -15.06
N GLU A 36 -9.05 -18.65 -13.97
CA GLU A 36 -8.96 -19.95 -13.29
C GLU A 36 -9.43 -21.15 -14.12
N ASP A 37 -10.16 -20.96 -15.24
CA ASP A 37 -10.78 -22.09 -15.96
C ASP A 37 -10.12 -22.51 -17.28
N GLY A 38 -8.93 -22.00 -17.63
CA GLY A 38 -8.41 -22.25 -18.98
C GLY A 38 -6.94 -22.59 -19.17
N ALA A 39 -6.07 -22.42 -18.19
CA ALA A 39 -4.65 -22.73 -18.36
C ALA A 39 -4.11 -23.54 -17.17
N SER A 40 -4.23 -24.87 -17.27
CA SER A 40 -3.31 -25.76 -16.57
C SER A 40 -1.91 -25.37 -17.03
N ALA A 41 -1.19 -24.57 -16.24
CA ALA A 41 0.21 -24.27 -16.45
C ALA A 41 0.94 -25.62 -16.56
N ALA A 42 1.59 -25.86 -17.69
CA ALA A 42 2.52 -26.96 -17.80
C ALA A 42 3.51 -26.80 -16.65
N VAL A 43 3.47 -27.71 -15.67
CA VAL A 43 4.33 -27.68 -14.49
C VAL A 43 5.77 -27.73 -14.99
N VAL A 44 6.44 -26.57 -14.99
CA VAL A 44 7.89 -26.54 -15.23
C VAL A 44 8.52 -27.30 -14.07
N LYS A 45 8.96 -28.50 -14.33
CA LYS A 45 9.66 -29.33 -13.36
C LYS A 45 10.89 -28.56 -12.89
N ASN A 46 10.95 -28.19 -11.60
CA ASN A 46 12.02 -27.44 -10.96
C ASN A 46 12.17 -25.98 -11.42
N LEU A 47 11.15 -25.17 -11.14
CA LEU A 47 11.19 -23.72 -11.37
C LEU A 47 12.30 -23.02 -10.56
N TYR A 48 12.56 -23.47 -9.33
CA TYR A 48 13.56 -22.94 -8.43
C TYR A 48 14.65 -23.96 -8.09
N ASP A 49 15.90 -23.50 -8.08
CA ASP A 49 17.07 -24.20 -7.56
C ASP A 49 17.48 -23.51 -6.25
N ILE A 50 17.12 -24.16 -5.12
CA ILE A 50 17.29 -23.57 -3.78
C ILE A 50 18.42 -24.28 -3.05
N SER A 51 19.45 -23.54 -2.70
CA SER A 51 20.54 -23.96 -1.82
C SER A 51 20.39 -23.30 -0.44
N ALA A 52 20.58 -24.09 0.61
CA ALA A 52 20.51 -23.61 1.99
C ALA A 52 21.88 -23.71 2.66
N ASP A 53 22.19 -22.75 3.52
CA ASP A 53 23.32 -22.84 4.45
C ASP A 53 22.94 -23.71 5.67
N ALA A 54 23.95 -24.10 6.44
CA ALA A 54 23.75 -24.95 7.62
C ALA A 54 22.73 -24.33 8.59
N GLY A 55 21.67 -25.08 8.90
CA GLY A 55 20.57 -24.63 9.75
C GLY A 55 19.37 -24.01 9.02
N ALA A 56 19.47 -23.73 7.70
CA ALA A 56 18.36 -23.20 6.90
C ALA A 56 17.62 -24.29 6.08
N GLU A 57 18.08 -25.55 6.12
CA GLU A 57 17.55 -26.63 5.27
C GLU A 57 16.06 -26.91 5.52
N SER A 58 15.62 -26.79 6.77
CA SER A 58 14.22 -27.02 7.15
C SER A 58 13.24 -25.98 6.56
N ALA A 59 13.73 -24.80 6.19
CA ALA A 59 12.92 -23.75 5.60
C ALA A 59 12.67 -23.95 4.09
N VAL A 60 13.53 -24.71 3.41
CA VAL A 60 13.52 -24.87 1.94
C VAL A 60 12.16 -25.29 1.38
N PRO A 61 11.44 -26.32 1.92
CA PRO A 61 10.16 -26.73 1.36
C PRO A 61 9.09 -25.62 1.42
N GLY A 62 8.96 -24.94 2.56
CA GLY A 62 8.00 -23.86 2.74
C GLY A 62 8.32 -22.66 1.85
N LEU A 63 9.58 -22.26 1.82
CA LEU A 63 10.04 -21.15 0.97
C LEU A 63 9.87 -21.44 -0.51
N LYS A 64 10.11 -22.67 -0.95
CA LYS A 64 9.87 -23.09 -2.33
C LYS A 64 8.41 -22.91 -2.71
N GLN A 65 7.49 -23.39 -1.88
CA GLN A 65 6.06 -23.25 -2.09
C GLN A 65 5.63 -21.78 -2.16
N GLU A 66 6.16 -20.94 -1.28
CA GLU A 66 5.87 -19.50 -1.29
C GLU A 66 6.38 -18.82 -2.56
N LEU A 67 7.61 -19.11 -2.98
CA LEU A 67 8.19 -18.53 -4.20
C LEU A 67 7.45 -19.00 -5.47
N GLU A 68 7.04 -20.27 -5.56
CA GLU A 68 6.22 -20.79 -6.66
C GLU A 68 4.86 -20.08 -6.71
N LEU A 69 4.22 -19.86 -5.56
CA LEU A 69 2.96 -19.12 -5.49
C LEU A 69 3.13 -17.64 -5.90
N ARG A 70 4.20 -16.96 -5.47
CA ARG A 70 4.52 -15.61 -5.91
C ARG A 70 4.78 -15.53 -7.40
N PHE A 71 5.51 -16.50 -7.96
CA PHE A 71 5.73 -16.59 -9.39
C PHE A 71 4.40 -16.69 -10.16
N ASP A 72 3.49 -17.54 -9.72
CA ASP A 72 2.16 -17.68 -10.33
C ASP A 72 1.35 -16.37 -10.27
N ILE A 73 1.39 -15.67 -9.12
CA ILE A 73 0.73 -14.38 -8.97
C ILE A 73 1.29 -13.35 -9.97
N TYR A 74 2.60 -13.22 -10.07
CA TYR A 74 3.23 -12.32 -11.03
C TYR A 74 2.89 -12.73 -12.47
N ASN A 75 2.96 -14.02 -12.78
CA ASN A 75 2.75 -14.51 -14.14
C ASN A 75 1.29 -14.43 -14.60
N ARG A 76 0.32 -14.40 -13.70
CA ARG A 76 -1.09 -14.10 -14.05
C ARG A 76 -1.22 -12.70 -14.66
N LEU A 77 -0.44 -11.74 -14.21
CA LEU A 77 -0.43 -10.37 -14.75
C LEU A 77 0.40 -10.28 -16.03
N PHE A 78 1.66 -10.74 -15.98
CA PHE A 78 2.63 -10.56 -17.07
C PHE A 78 2.47 -11.55 -18.22
N ARG A 79 1.96 -12.76 -17.96
CA ARG A 79 1.68 -13.81 -18.93
C ARG A 79 2.89 -14.23 -19.77
N PHE A 80 4.08 -14.19 -19.21
CA PHE A 80 5.27 -14.73 -19.86
C PHE A 80 5.19 -16.25 -19.95
N ASP A 81 5.79 -16.81 -21.00
CA ASP A 81 5.86 -18.26 -21.17
C ASP A 81 6.99 -18.85 -20.28
N PRO A 82 6.69 -19.63 -19.24
CA PRO A 82 7.71 -20.20 -18.36
C PRO A 82 8.67 -21.15 -19.09
N SER A 83 8.30 -21.69 -20.26
CA SER A 83 9.18 -22.54 -21.04
C SER A 83 10.37 -21.80 -21.65
N LEU A 84 10.33 -20.46 -21.67
CA LEU A 84 11.42 -19.62 -22.14
C LEU A 84 12.51 -19.40 -21.07
N LEU A 85 12.32 -19.86 -19.85
CA LEU A 85 13.37 -19.83 -18.83
C LEU A 85 14.53 -20.71 -19.23
N SER A 86 15.70 -20.11 -19.38
CA SER A 86 16.93 -20.80 -19.81
C SER A 86 17.53 -21.69 -18.71
N ALA A 87 17.20 -21.43 -17.45
CA ALA A 87 17.63 -22.17 -16.26
C ALA A 87 16.67 -21.95 -15.10
N PRO A 88 16.66 -22.83 -14.08
CA PRO A 88 15.94 -22.59 -12.82
C PRO A 88 16.39 -21.30 -12.14
N LEU A 89 15.46 -20.67 -11.44
CA LEU A 89 15.72 -19.46 -10.64
C LEU A 89 16.50 -19.85 -9.39
N LYS A 90 17.73 -19.36 -9.26
CA LYS A 90 18.59 -19.68 -8.12
C LYS A 90 18.20 -18.91 -6.88
N VAL A 91 18.16 -19.62 -5.76
CA VAL A 91 17.90 -19.04 -4.44
C VAL A 91 18.93 -19.56 -3.46
N LYS A 92 19.49 -18.68 -2.65
CA LYS A 92 20.40 -19.02 -1.58
C LYS A 92 19.84 -18.56 -0.24
N VAL A 93 19.74 -19.46 0.72
CA VAL A 93 19.08 -19.23 2.01
C VAL A 93 20.08 -19.35 3.13
N PHE A 94 20.10 -18.36 4.01
CA PHE A 94 20.91 -18.33 5.23
C PHE A 94 19.99 -18.23 6.44
N SER A 95 20.30 -18.95 7.51
CA SER A 95 19.71 -18.76 8.85
C SER A 95 20.59 -17.91 9.77
N ASP A 96 21.88 -17.85 9.50
CA ASP A 96 22.86 -17.06 10.25
C ASP A 96 23.06 -15.69 9.61
N LYS A 97 22.82 -14.63 10.41
CA LYS A 97 22.93 -13.25 9.94
C LYS A 97 24.34 -12.89 9.48
N ASP A 98 25.37 -13.33 10.21
CA ASP A 98 26.75 -12.96 9.91
C ASP A 98 27.22 -13.63 8.62
N ALA A 99 26.75 -14.86 8.35
CA ALA A 99 27.01 -15.55 7.09
C ALA A 99 26.31 -14.87 5.91
N TYR A 100 25.04 -14.49 6.09
CA TYR A 100 24.27 -13.73 5.11
C TYR A 100 24.96 -12.38 4.81
N ASP A 101 25.25 -11.60 5.84
CA ASP A 101 25.86 -10.27 5.69
C ASP A 101 27.23 -10.34 4.98
N ARG A 102 28.10 -11.32 5.35
CA ARG A 102 29.35 -11.54 4.64
C ARG A 102 29.14 -11.86 3.17
N TYR A 103 28.20 -12.77 2.89
CA TYR A 103 27.91 -13.19 1.53
C TYR A 103 27.45 -12.03 0.64
N VAL A 104 26.58 -11.17 1.17
CA VAL A 104 26.05 -10.00 0.46
C VAL A 104 27.12 -8.91 0.35
N LEU A 105 27.86 -8.63 1.44
CA LEU A 105 28.93 -7.63 1.49
C LEU A 105 30.05 -7.92 0.46
N GLU A 106 30.46 -9.19 0.33
CA GLU A 106 31.48 -9.60 -0.65
C GLU A 106 31.05 -9.33 -2.10
N ARG A 107 29.74 -9.30 -2.38
CA ARG A 107 29.16 -9.16 -3.73
C ARG A 107 28.73 -7.75 -4.08
N LEU A 108 28.24 -7.00 -3.09
CA LEU A 108 27.69 -5.66 -3.30
C LEU A 108 28.56 -4.54 -2.68
N GLY A 109 29.49 -4.89 -1.79
CA GLY A 109 30.23 -3.89 -1.02
C GLY A 109 29.44 -3.24 0.13
N GLU A 110 28.22 -3.68 0.35
CA GLU A 110 27.32 -3.26 1.43
C GLU A 110 26.40 -4.39 1.87
N THR A 111 25.84 -4.32 3.08
CA THR A 111 24.83 -5.25 3.57
C THR A 111 23.43 -4.82 3.15
N LYS A 112 22.50 -5.78 3.01
CA LYS A 112 21.08 -5.54 2.70
C LYS A 112 20.21 -6.31 3.68
N PRO A 113 19.05 -5.77 4.11
CA PRO A 113 18.18 -6.46 5.05
C PRO A 113 17.36 -7.57 4.36
N GLY A 114 17.10 -8.65 5.07
CA GLY A 114 16.08 -9.67 4.76
C GLY A 114 16.32 -10.48 3.49
N ALA A 115 16.21 -9.88 2.33
CA ALA A 115 16.44 -10.53 1.05
C ALA A 115 16.96 -9.53 0.01
N ILE A 116 17.73 -10.05 -0.97
CA ILE A 116 18.24 -9.26 -2.09
C ILE A 116 18.39 -10.11 -3.35
N TYR A 117 17.92 -9.62 -4.48
CA TYR A 117 18.19 -10.23 -5.78
C TYR A 117 19.48 -9.66 -6.38
N LEU A 118 20.47 -10.53 -6.56
CA LEU A 118 21.73 -10.21 -7.18
C LEU A 118 21.63 -10.37 -8.70
N HIS A 119 21.64 -9.25 -9.41
CA HIS A 119 21.56 -9.24 -10.87
C HIS A 119 22.93 -9.06 -11.49
N TYR A 120 23.37 -10.08 -12.23
CA TYR A 120 24.61 -10.08 -13.01
C TYR A 120 24.30 -10.22 -14.49
N LYS A 121 25.25 -9.82 -15.34
CA LYS A 121 25.17 -10.05 -16.78
C LYS A 121 25.09 -11.55 -17.08
N GLU A 122 25.93 -12.32 -16.40
CA GLU A 122 25.96 -13.79 -16.49
C GLU A 122 24.76 -14.38 -15.76
N ILE A 123 23.93 -15.14 -16.49
CA ILE A 123 22.68 -15.71 -15.98
C ILE A 123 22.93 -16.69 -14.82
N ASP A 124 23.99 -17.48 -14.93
CA ASP A 124 24.38 -18.47 -13.93
C ASP A 124 24.83 -17.88 -12.58
N ARG A 125 25.12 -16.60 -12.53
CA ARG A 125 25.48 -15.87 -11.30
C ARG A 125 24.28 -15.17 -10.65
N ARG A 126 23.16 -15.05 -11.36
CA ARG A 126 21.95 -14.38 -10.80
C ARG A 126 21.32 -15.24 -9.74
N GLU A 127 21.05 -14.66 -8.58
CA GLU A 127 20.46 -15.39 -7.46
C GLU A 127 19.67 -14.47 -6.53
N LEU A 128 18.62 -15.00 -5.93
CA LEU A 128 17.92 -14.39 -4.80
C LEU A 128 18.56 -14.89 -3.51
N VAL A 129 19.08 -14.00 -2.69
CA VAL A 129 19.71 -14.33 -1.40
C VAL A 129 18.77 -13.92 -0.28
N ILE A 130 18.51 -14.85 0.65
CA ILE A 130 17.50 -14.65 1.71
C ILE A 130 18.13 -14.92 3.07
N HIS A 131 17.92 -14.00 4.01
CA HIS A 131 18.15 -14.21 5.43
C HIS A 131 16.85 -14.70 6.07
N HIS A 132 16.69 -16.03 6.16
CA HIS A 132 15.49 -16.64 6.69
C HIS A 132 15.34 -16.40 8.20
N GLY A 133 14.11 -16.07 8.62
CA GLY A 133 13.78 -15.76 10.02
C GLY A 133 14.14 -14.32 10.44
N SER A 134 14.64 -13.48 9.53
CA SER A 134 14.85 -12.07 9.83
C SER A 134 13.52 -11.31 9.88
N PRO A 135 13.41 -10.25 10.71
CA PRO A 135 12.21 -9.41 10.76
C PRO A 135 11.87 -8.78 9.41
N GLU A 136 12.88 -8.55 8.57
CA GLU A 136 12.74 -7.90 7.27
C GLU A 136 12.47 -8.87 6.13
N GLU A 137 12.55 -10.19 6.34
CA GLU A 137 12.36 -11.20 5.30
C GLU A 137 11.03 -10.99 4.56
N ALA A 138 9.92 -10.94 5.29
CA ALA A 138 8.58 -10.80 4.71
C ALA A 138 8.43 -9.53 3.86
N ALA A 139 9.00 -8.41 4.30
CA ALA A 139 8.94 -7.14 3.59
C ALA A 139 9.81 -7.13 2.32
N MET A 140 10.95 -7.83 2.35
CA MET A 140 11.91 -7.82 1.24
C MET A 140 11.69 -8.97 0.25
N LEU A 141 11.07 -10.07 0.65
CA LEU A 141 10.88 -11.23 -0.22
C LEU A 141 10.00 -10.92 -1.43
N ALA A 142 8.88 -10.22 -1.24
CA ALA A 142 7.98 -9.87 -2.33
C ALA A 142 8.65 -8.99 -3.41
N PRO A 143 9.25 -7.83 -3.10
CA PRO A 143 9.90 -7.00 -4.12
C PRO A 143 11.10 -7.70 -4.77
N GLN A 144 11.90 -8.46 -4.02
CA GLN A 144 13.11 -9.08 -4.54
C GLN A 144 12.82 -10.33 -5.38
N SER A 145 11.82 -11.14 -5.00
CA SER A 145 11.36 -12.26 -5.84
C SER A 145 10.66 -11.78 -7.11
N PHE A 146 9.97 -10.62 -7.07
CA PHE A 146 9.45 -9.99 -8.28
C PHE A 146 10.59 -9.56 -9.23
N LEU A 147 11.64 -8.92 -8.72
CA LEU A 147 12.80 -8.54 -9.55
C LEU A 147 13.44 -9.78 -10.19
N GLN A 148 13.62 -10.87 -9.43
CA GLN A 148 14.11 -12.13 -9.97
C GLN A 148 13.23 -12.65 -11.10
N TYR A 149 11.91 -12.72 -10.87
CA TYR A 149 10.92 -13.13 -11.86
C TYR A 149 11.00 -12.27 -13.11
N PHE A 150 10.90 -10.95 -12.97
CA PHE A 150 10.79 -10.04 -14.11
C PHE A 150 12.06 -10.05 -14.97
N ARG A 151 13.24 -10.06 -14.34
CA ARG A 151 14.52 -10.10 -15.03
C ARG A 151 14.90 -11.47 -15.58
N ALA A 152 14.21 -12.52 -15.20
CA ALA A 152 14.35 -13.83 -15.82
C ALA A 152 13.79 -13.85 -17.25
N PHE A 153 12.70 -13.09 -17.49
CA PHE A 153 12.08 -12.96 -18.81
C PHE A 153 12.57 -11.74 -19.60
N THR A 154 12.95 -10.67 -18.92
CA THR A 154 13.39 -9.42 -19.52
C THR A 154 14.61 -8.90 -18.76
N ALA A 155 15.82 -9.17 -19.28
CA ALA A 155 17.05 -8.80 -18.56
C ALA A 155 17.15 -7.30 -18.25
N ASN A 156 16.69 -6.46 -19.19
CA ASN A 156 16.70 -5.02 -19.08
C ASN A 156 15.29 -4.45 -19.31
N PRO A 157 14.38 -4.56 -18.31
CA PRO A 157 13.05 -3.98 -18.44
C PRO A 157 13.11 -2.45 -18.41
N PRO A 158 12.08 -1.75 -18.91
CA PRO A 158 11.95 -0.31 -18.72
C PRO A 158 12.12 0.06 -17.26
N SER A 159 12.90 1.11 -16.96
CA SER A 159 13.24 1.49 -15.59
C SER A 159 12.00 1.79 -14.74
N TRP A 160 10.99 2.47 -15.31
CA TRP A 160 9.75 2.74 -14.61
C TRP A 160 8.92 1.48 -14.30
N MET A 161 8.94 0.47 -15.18
CA MET A 161 8.29 -0.82 -14.89
C MET A 161 9.01 -1.54 -13.75
N ARG A 162 10.33 -1.60 -13.84
CA ARG A 162 11.14 -2.23 -12.81
C ARG A 162 10.89 -1.62 -11.42
N GLU A 163 11.05 -0.30 -11.30
CA GLU A 163 10.86 0.37 -10.02
C GLU A 163 9.40 0.33 -9.56
N GLY A 164 8.48 0.71 -10.45
CA GLY A 164 7.07 0.82 -10.12
C GLY A 164 6.44 -0.50 -9.71
N PHE A 165 6.70 -1.59 -10.43
CA PHE A 165 6.16 -2.91 -10.06
C PHE A 165 6.86 -3.50 -8.84
N THR A 166 8.15 -3.25 -8.65
CA THR A 166 8.85 -3.70 -7.43
C THR A 166 8.19 -3.11 -6.18
N ILE A 167 7.90 -1.81 -6.22
CA ILE A 167 7.21 -1.14 -5.12
C ILE A 167 5.74 -1.57 -5.04
N TYR A 168 5.06 -1.72 -6.16
CA TYR A 168 3.68 -2.19 -6.17
C TYR A 168 3.54 -3.55 -5.48
N PHE A 169 4.40 -4.50 -5.85
CA PHE A 169 4.39 -5.83 -5.24
C PHE A 169 4.97 -5.88 -3.82
N SER A 170 5.65 -4.83 -3.34
CA SER A 170 6.05 -4.78 -1.92
C SER A 170 4.86 -4.74 -0.96
N SER A 171 3.69 -4.32 -1.46
CA SER A 171 2.43 -4.30 -0.70
C SER A 171 1.60 -5.59 -0.90
N LEU A 172 2.14 -6.59 -1.59
CA LEU A 172 1.49 -7.87 -1.82
C LEU A 172 1.72 -8.81 -0.63
N SER A 173 0.69 -9.14 0.08
CA SER A 173 0.66 -10.23 1.05
C SER A 173 -0.06 -11.46 0.48
N ILE A 174 0.19 -12.61 1.09
CA ILE A 174 -0.48 -13.86 0.76
C ILE A 174 -1.20 -14.33 2.01
N ASN A 175 -2.52 -14.45 1.95
CA ASN A 175 -3.29 -14.90 3.07
C ASN A 175 -3.12 -16.42 3.34
N PRO A 176 -3.55 -16.95 4.49
CA PRO A 176 -3.40 -18.38 4.82
C PRO A 176 -4.05 -19.35 3.84
N GLN A 177 -4.98 -18.86 2.99
CA GLN A 177 -5.64 -19.64 1.93
C GLN A 177 -4.88 -19.60 0.59
N GLY A 178 -3.67 -18.99 0.57
CA GLY A 178 -2.84 -18.84 -0.63
C GLY A 178 -3.36 -17.81 -1.64
N LYS A 179 -4.28 -16.93 -1.23
CA LYS A 179 -4.78 -15.86 -2.10
C LYS A 179 -3.98 -14.58 -1.91
N PRO A 180 -3.66 -13.87 -3.02
CA PRO A 180 -3.01 -12.58 -2.91
C PRO A 180 -3.96 -11.56 -2.31
N ASP A 181 -3.42 -10.72 -1.44
CA ASP A 181 -4.04 -9.53 -0.90
C ASP A 181 -3.11 -8.35 -1.11
N TYR A 182 -3.66 -7.25 -1.62
CA TYR A 182 -2.89 -6.06 -1.94
C TYR A 182 -3.44 -4.87 -1.16
N GLU A 183 -2.63 -4.31 -0.29
CA GLU A 183 -2.92 -3.08 0.41
C GLU A 183 -2.22 -1.90 -0.27
N GLU A 184 -2.98 -0.82 -0.54
CA GLU A 184 -2.38 0.38 -1.08
C GLU A 184 -1.36 0.96 -0.10
N ASN A 185 -0.16 1.24 -0.60
CA ASN A 185 0.87 1.87 0.21
C ASN A 185 0.58 3.37 0.39
N LEU A 186 -0.05 3.70 1.51
CA LEU A 186 -0.46 5.06 1.82
C LEU A 186 0.71 6.03 2.02
N LEU A 187 1.89 5.54 2.43
CA LEU A 187 3.09 6.38 2.53
C LEU A 187 3.56 6.81 1.14
N TRP A 188 3.52 5.91 0.16
CA TRP A 188 3.83 6.24 -1.22
C TRP A 188 2.78 7.18 -1.82
N LEU A 189 1.50 7.02 -1.47
CA LEU A 189 0.45 7.95 -1.88
C LEU A 189 0.69 9.35 -1.31
N GLU A 190 1.06 9.47 -0.04
CA GLU A 190 1.41 10.76 0.58
C GLU A 190 2.63 11.37 -0.12
N SER A 191 3.66 10.56 -0.39
CA SER A 191 4.89 11.02 -1.05
C SER A 191 4.63 11.52 -2.48
N VAL A 192 3.86 10.77 -3.30
CA VAL A 192 3.56 11.20 -4.67
C VAL A 192 2.74 12.49 -4.70
N LYS A 193 1.78 12.65 -3.80
CA LYS A 193 1.03 13.92 -3.68
C LYS A 193 1.92 15.07 -3.20
N GLY A 194 2.91 14.77 -2.37
CA GLY A 194 3.93 15.72 -1.94
C GLY A 194 4.81 16.26 -3.07
N LEU A 195 4.97 15.52 -4.18
CA LEU A 195 5.71 16.00 -5.35
C LEU A 195 5.03 17.20 -6.03
N GLY A 196 3.69 17.27 -5.98
CA GLY A 196 2.94 18.37 -6.56
C GLY A 196 3.31 18.63 -8.03
N ALA A 197 3.80 19.85 -8.34
CA ALA A 197 4.22 20.23 -9.69
C ALA A 197 5.49 19.52 -10.20
N LYS A 198 6.24 18.84 -9.32
CA LYS A 198 7.43 18.06 -9.70
C LYS A 198 7.07 16.65 -10.19
N LEU A 199 5.83 16.20 -10.01
CA LEU A 199 5.41 14.89 -10.50
C LEU A 199 5.53 14.83 -12.03
N PRO A 200 6.36 13.93 -12.58
CA PRO A 200 6.52 13.82 -14.03
C PRO A 200 5.22 13.34 -14.69
N SER A 201 4.99 13.77 -15.92
CA SER A 201 3.85 13.27 -16.70
C SER A 201 4.01 11.78 -17.03
N PRO A 202 2.91 11.04 -17.29
CA PRO A 202 2.99 9.66 -17.76
C PRO A 202 3.90 9.50 -18.98
N LYS A 203 3.84 10.42 -19.93
CA LYS A 203 4.72 10.44 -21.11
C LYS A 203 6.19 10.49 -20.73
N THR A 204 6.55 11.39 -19.80
CA THR A 204 7.92 11.53 -19.33
C THR A 204 8.41 10.25 -18.64
N LEU A 205 7.57 9.63 -17.80
CA LEU A 205 7.90 8.39 -17.11
C LEU A 205 8.07 7.21 -18.07
N LEU A 206 7.18 7.06 -19.04
CA LEU A 206 7.25 6.01 -20.06
C LEU A 206 8.52 6.10 -20.92
N GLN A 207 9.08 7.29 -21.09
CA GLN A 207 10.31 7.55 -21.85
C GLN A 207 11.58 7.52 -20.99
N ALA A 208 11.43 7.50 -19.66
CA ALA A 208 12.58 7.60 -18.77
C ALA A 208 13.47 6.36 -18.87
N ASP A 209 14.76 6.59 -19.01
CA ASP A 209 15.82 5.58 -18.92
C ASP A 209 16.72 5.95 -17.74
N VAL A 210 16.36 5.43 -16.56
CA VAL A 210 17.14 5.63 -15.34
C VAL A 210 18.00 4.40 -15.12
N SER A 211 19.31 4.57 -15.32
CA SER A 211 20.29 3.51 -15.09
C SER A 211 20.32 3.11 -13.61
N GLU A 212 20.46 1.81 -13.37
CA GLU A 212 20.74 1.28 -12.02
C GLU A 212 22.17 1.51 -11.60
N THR A 213 23.05 1.64 -12.57
CA THR A 213 24.47 1.92 -12.34
C THR A 213 24.66 3.43 -12.39
N PRO A 214 25.10 4.07 -11.30
CA PRO A 214 25.74 5.37 -11.42
C PRO A 214 26.87 5.27 -12.45
N PRO A 215 27.20 6.35 -13.14
CA PRO A 215 28.43 6.37 -13.92
C PRO A 215 29.55 5.85 -13.00
N GLU A 216 30.33 4.89 -13.48
CA GLU A 216 31.34 4.17 -12.73
C GLU A 216 32.08 5.13 -11.76
N ASP A 217 31.73 5.02 -10.48
CA ASP A 217 32.58 5.60 -9.44
C ASP A 217 33.93 4.87 -9.56
N PRO A 218 35.05 5.59 -9.71
CA PRO A 218 36.38 4.98 -9.78
C PRO A 218 36.69 4.05 -8.59
N SER A 219 35.94 4.13 -7.50
CA SER A 219 36.04 3.24 -6.33
C SER A 219 35.37 1.87 -6.51
N GLY A 220 34.65 1.62 -7.62
CA GLY A 220 33.98 0.34 -7.89
C GLY A 220 32.79 0.04 -6.96
N LYS A 221 32.35 0.99 -6.15
CA LYS A 221 31.19 0.83 -5.30
C LYS A 221 29.94 1.10 -6.14
N GLN A 222 29.07 0.11 -6.28
CA GLN A 222 27.73 0.30 -6.79
C GLN A 222 26.98 1.21 -5.81
N ALA A 223 26.88 2.49 -6.12
CA ALA A 223 26.08 3.42 -5.35
C ALA A 223 24.68 3.48 -5.94
N GLY A 224 23.71 3.17 -5.09
CA GLY A 224 22.36 3.66 -5.13
C GLY A 224 21.46 3.25 -6.30
N GLY A 225 20.28 2.70 -5.97
CA GLY A 225 19.15 2.52 -6.87
C GLY A 225 18.67 3.83 -7.53
N ALA A 226 17.59 3.77 -8.27
CA ALA A 226 16.94 4.94 -8.88
C ALA A 226 16.62 6.01 -7.81
N PRO A 227 16.63 7.30 -8.18
CA PRO A 227 16.24 8.37 -7.26
C PRO A 227 14.85 8.11 -6.67
N GLU A 228 14.65 8.43 -5.39
CA GLU A 228 13.38 8.19 -4.69
C GLU A 228 12.19 8.85 -5.40
N GLU A 229 12.34 10.08 -5.88
CA GLU A 229 11.29 10.76 -6.65
C GLU A 229 10.88 9.98 -7.92
N PHE A 230 11.83 9.31 -8.57
CA PHE A 230 11.54 8.46 -9.72
C PHE A 230 10.84 7.16 -9.31
N GLN A 231 11.26 6.54 -8.21
CA GLN A 231 10.62 5.34 -7.66
C GLN A 231 9.16 5.61 -7.29
N ILE A 232 8.90 6.71 -6.55
CA ILE A 232 7.57 7.16 -6.16
C ILE A 232 6.68 7.39 -7.40
N SER A 233 7.22 8.11 -8.40
CA SER A 233 6.49 8.42 -9.63
C SER A 233 6.20 7.18 -10.47
N SER A 234 7.14 6.24 -10.52
CA SER A 234 7.00 4.97 -11.22
C SER A 234 5.93 4.09 -10.57
N TRP A 235 5.90 4.03 -9.23
CA TRP A 235 4.82 3.34 -8.51
C TRP A 235 3.45 3.96 -8.81
N ALA A 236 3.37 5.29 -8.81
CA ALA A 236 2.13 5.99 -9.10
C ALA A 236 1.64 5.69 -10.53
N LEU A 237 2.55 5.67 -11.51
CA LEU A 237 2.23 5.31 -12.89
C LEU A 237 1.73 3.87 -12.99
N VAL A 238 2.42 2.91 -12.38
CA VAL A 238 2.00 1.49 -12.38
C VAL A 238 0.63 1.35 -11.71
N SER A 239 0.42 1.99 -10.56
CA SER A 239 -0.86 1.98 -9.85
C SER A 239 -1.99 2.55 -10.70
N PHE A 240 -1.75 3.65 -11.42
CA PHE A 240 -2.69 4.23 -12.36
C PHE A 240 -2.99 3.30 -13.53
N LEU A 241 -1.96 2.74 -14.17
CA LEU A 241 -2.14 1.85 -15.34
C LEU A 241 -2.91 0.57 -14.99
N LEU A 242 -2.76 0.08 -13.76
CA LEU A 242 -3.49 -1.09 -13.29
C LEU A 242 -4.94 -0.78 -12.87
N ASN A 243 -5.23 0.43 -12.37
CA ASN A 243 -6.49 0.74 -11.71
C ASN A 243 -7.24 1.95 -12.28
N GLY A 244 -6.65 2.71 -13.19
CA GLY A 244 -7.20 3.96 -13.74
C GLY A 244 -8.21 3.75 -14.89
N GLY A 245 -8.44 2.51 -15.31
CA GLY A 245 -9.43 2.17 -16.34
C GLY A 245 -9.01 0.97 -17.19
N GLN A 246 -10.02 0.29 -17.79
CA GLN A 246 -9.79 -0.93 -18.56
C GLN A 246 -8.88 -0.72 -19.77
N ASP A 247 -8.94 0.44 -20.41
CA ASP A 247 -8.11 0.74 -21.57
C ASP A 247 -6.62 0.85 -21.19
N TYR A 248 -6.30 1.53 -20.08
CA TYR A 248 -4.93 1.62 -19.58
C TYR A 248 -4.40 0.26 -19.12
N PHE A 249 -5.24 -0.54 -18.45
CA PHE A 249 -4.88 -1.89 -18.04
C PHE A 249 -4.57 -2.79 -19.26
N ARG A 250 -5.42 -2.73 -20.29
CA ARG A 250 -5.20 -3.50 -21.53
C ARG A 250 -3.90 -3.08 -22.21
N ASP A 251 -3.67 -1.76 -22.38
CA ASP A 251 -2.48 -1.27 -23.04
C ASP A 251 -1.20 -1.61 -22.28
N LEU A 252 -1.27 -1.61 -20.94
CA LEU A 252 -0.18 -2.09 -20.09
C LEU A 252 0.09 -3.58 -20.32
N THR A 253 -0.93 -4.44 -20.23
CA THR A 253 -0.77 -5.89 -20.36
C THR A 253 -0.33 -6.30 -21.77
N ASP A 254 -0.84 -5.65 -22.80
CA ASP A 254 -0.38 -5.86 -24.18
C ASP A 254 1.08 -5.43 -24.37
N SER A 255 1.53 -4.39 -23.64
CA SER A 255 2.92 -3.94 -23.72
C SER A 255 3.93 -4.95 -23.19
N PHE A 256 3.53 -5.85 -22.28
CA PHE A 256 4.43 -6.91 -21.79
C PHE A 256 4.86 -7.88 -22.89
N MET A 257 3.99 -8.13 -23.86
CA MET A 257 4.30 -8.98 -25.02
C MET A 257 5.31 -8.36 -25.99
N LEU A 258 5.60 -7.06 -25.84
CA LEU A 258 6.57 -6.35 -26.67
C LEU A 258 7.97 -6.31 -26.03
N LEU A 259 8.08 -6.73 -24.78
CA LEU A 259 9.36 -6.76 -24.07
C LEU A 259 10.26 -7.87 -24.66
N SER A 260 11.45 -7.49 -25.09
CA SER A 260 12.44 -8.44 -25.61
C SER A 260 13.46 -8.80 -24.52
N PRO A 261 13.72 -10.10 -24.30
CA PRO A 261 14.69 -10.54 -23.30
C PRO A 261 16.10 -9.99 -23.53
N ALA A 262 16.49 -9.80 -24.80
CA ALA A 262 17.85 -9.39 -25.20
C ALA A 262 17.99 -7.90 -25.51
N ALA A 263 16.88 -7.15 -25.53
CA ALA A 263 16.92 -5.72 -25.86
C ALA A 263 17.49 -4.89 -24.68
N SER A 264 17.96 -3.70 -24.99
CA SER A 264 18.32 -2.71 -23.96
C SER A 264 17.06 -2.18 -23.24
N ALA A 265 17.24 -1.57 -22.08
CA ALA A 265 16.15 -0.91 -21.37
C ALA A 265 15.51 0.21 -22.21
N ALA A 266 16.33 0.96 -22.95
CA ALA A 266 15.87 2.02 -23.85
C ALA A 266 15.02 1.46 -25.01
N ASP A 267 15.42 0.34 -25.63
CA ASP A 267 14.65 -0.29 -26.72
C ASP A 267 13.32 -0.85 -26.21
N ASN A 268 13.32 -1.50 -25.03
CA ASN A 268 12.11 -1.97 -24.37
C ASN A 268 11.18 -0.80 -24.00
N SER A 269 11.73 0.30 -23.46
CA SER A 269 10.96 1.52 -23.16
C SER A 269 10.33 2.11 -24.43
N LEU A 270 11.10 2.15 -25.53
CA LEU A 270 10.60 2.65 -26.82
C LEU A 270 9.48 1.77 -27.39
N ALA A 271 9.58 0.45 -27.27
CA ALA A 271 8.54 -0.48 -27.73
C ALA A 271 7.23 -0.26 -26.95
N VAL A 272 7.32 -0.15 -25.62
CA VAL A 272 6.18 0.16 -24.76
C VAL A 272 5.59 1.53 -25.08
N MET A 273 6.43 2.57 -25.19
CA MET A 273 6.00 3.92 -25.50
C MET A 273 5.25 3.99 -26.83
N LYS A 274 5.72 3.29 -27.87
CA LYS A 274 5.03 3.20 -29.15
C LYS A 274 3.65 2.58 -29.02
N ARG A 275 3.49 1.54 -28.20
CA ARG A 275 2.19 0.90 -27.95
C ARG A 275 1.21 1.89 -27.33
N PHE A 276 1.64 2.60 -26.27
CA PHE A 276 0.80 3.62 -25.63
C PHE A 276 0.44 4.77 -26.58
N SER A 277 1.38 5.26 -27.40
CA SER A 277 1.15 6.37 -28.32
C SER A 277 0.18 6.06 -29.48
N LEU A 278 -0.07 4.79 -29.77
CA LEU A 278 -1.02 4.40 -30.81
C LEU A 278 -2.47 4.50 -30.37
N TRP A 279 -2.75 4.39 -29.08
CA TRP A 279 -4.10 4.27 -28.54
C TRP A 279 -4.47 5.35 -27.52
N ASN A 280 -3.48 6.10 -27.04
CA ASN A 280 -3.70 7.12 -26.02
C ASN A 280 -3.24 8.49 -26.49
N ASP A 281 -4.06 9.49 -26.21
CA ASP A 281 -3.66 10.89 -26.19
C ASP A 281 -2.98 11.19 -24.86
N PHE A 282 -1.72 11.58 -24.86
CA PHE A 282 -0.96 11.81 -23.64
C PHE A 282 -1.44 12.97 -22.81
N ASP A 283 -2.08 13.98 -23.41
CA ASP A 283 -2.69 15.09 -22.65
C ASP A 283 -3.92 14.60 -21.87
N THR A 284 -4.70 13.71 -22.47
CA THR A 284 -5.82 13.04 -21.80
C THR A 284 -5.31 12.11 -20.71
N MET A 285 -4.32 11.28 -21.01
CA MET A 285 -3.70 10.37 -20.04
C MET A 285 -3.13 11.10 -18.82
N GLU A 286 -2.54 12.29 -19.01
CA GLU A 286 -2.04 13.10 -17.90
C GLU A 286 -3.17 13.63 -17.02
N LYS A 287 -4.29 14.07 -17.63
CA LYS A 287 -5.49 14.48 -16.89
C LYS A 287 -6.08 13.33 -16.07
N ASP A 288 -6.20 12.17 -16.69
CA ASP A 288 -6.74 10.97 -16.04
C ASP A 288 -5.83 10.48 -14.92
N PHE A 289 -4.51 10.54 -15.11
CA PHE A 289 -3.53 10.23 -14.09
C PHE A 289 -3.65 11.16 -12.88
N LYS A 290 -3.76 12.46 -13.10
CA LYS A 290 -3.98 13.44 -12.03
C LYS A 290 -5.32 13.19 -11.32
N ALA A 291 -6.40 12.99 -12.09
CA ALA A 291 -7.72 12.67 -11.52
C ALA A 291 -7.72 11.38 -10.71
N TYR A 292 -7.00 10.35 -11.17
CA TYR A 292 -6.79 9.12 -10.42
C TYR A 292 -6.13 9.38 -9.06
N LEU A 293 -5.02 10.12 -9.04
CA LEU A 293 -4.33 10.47 -7.79
C LEU A 293 -5.19 11.35 -6.87
N ASP A 294 -5.93 12.30 -7.43
CA ASP A 294 -6.83 13.17 -6.66
C ASP A 294 -8.01 12.42 -6.05
N SER A 295 -8.46 11.34 -6.70
CA SER A 295 -9.52 10.47 -6.18
C SER A 295 -9.07 9.65 -4.96
N ARG A 296 -7.77 9.39 -4.82
CA ARG A 296 -7.18 8.67 -3.70
C ARG A 296 -6.91 9.65 -2.56
N LYS A 297 -7.47 9.42 -1.40
CA LYS A 297 -7.34 10.34 -0.27
C LYS A 297 -6.35 9.83 0.76
N THR A 298 -5.41 10.68 1.14
CA THR A 298 -4.50 10.43 2.26
C THR A 298 -5.26 10.57 3.58
N TYR A 299 -4.70 10.01 4.64
CA TYR A 299 -5.24 10.15 6.00
C TYR A 299 -5.49 11.60 6.38
N LYS A 300 -4.53 12.50 6.08
CA LYS A 300 -4.66 13.93 6.36
C LYS A 300 -5.80 14.55 5.56
N GLU A 301 -5.90 14.28 4.27
CA GLU A 301 -6.97 14.80 3.42
C GLU A 301 -8.35 14.32 3.88
N LEU A 302 -8.46 13.09 4.38
CA LEU A 302 -9.70 12.56 4.96
C LEU A 302 -10.08 13.28 6.25
N LEU A 303 -9.12 13.52 7.15
CA LEU A 303 -9.40 14.30 8.36
C LEU A 303 -9.83 15.73 8.04
N ASP A 304 -9.11 16.40 7.14
CA ASP A 304 -9.42 17.77 6.72
C ASP A 304 -10.82 17.84 6.05
N ALA A 305 -11.14 16.86 5.19
CA ALA A 305 -12.45 16.76 4.54
C ALA A 305 -13.57 16.51 5.56
N GLY A 306 -13.35 15.59 6.51
CA GLY A 306 -14.30 15.27 7.57
C GLY A 306 -14.57 16.49 8.46
N GLN A 307 -13.53 17.19 8.89
CA GLN A 307 -13.67 18.42 9.70
C GLN A 307 -14.42 19.52 8.95
N LYS A 308 -14.11 19.71 7.66
CA LYS A 308 -14.81 20.68 6.81
C LYS A 308 -16.29 20.32 6.66
N ALA A 309 -16.60 19.07 6.34
CA ALA A 309 -17.97 18.58 6.21
C ALA A 309 -18.74 18.76 7.54
N TYR A 310 -18.13 18.39 8.68
CA TYR A 310 -18.69 18.58 10.01
C TYR A 310 -19.02 20.03 10.30
N SER A 311 -18.10 20.94 10.00
CA SER A 311 -18.31 22.40 10.22
C SER A 311 -19.42 22.98 9.34
N GLN A 312 -19.70 22.37 8.20
CA GLN A 312 -20.77 22.74 7.26
C GLN A 312 -22.11 22.06 7.56
N GLY A 313 -22.16 21.18 8.57
CA GLY A 313 -23.36 20.41 8.94
C GLY A 313 -23.64 19.22 8.00
N ASP A 314 -22.71 18.86 7.11
CA ASP A 314 -22.78 17.70 6.26
C ASP A 314 -22.28 16.47 7.04
N LEU A 315 -23.12 16.00 7.95
CA LEU A 315 -22.73 14.93 8.90
C LEU A 315 -22.45 13.60 8.20
N MET A 316 -23.11 13.32 7.09
CA MET A 316 -22.91 12.07 6.33
C MET A 316 -21.50 12.03 5.70
N ASN A 317 -21.08 13.08 5.02
CA ASN A 317 -19.74 13.12 4.43
C ASN A 317 -18.65 13.25 5.50
N ALA A 318 -18.95 13.88 6.64
CA ALA A 318 -18.04 13.91 7.78
C ALA A 318 -17.81 12.52 8.35
N GLU A 319 -18.89 11.76 8.59
CA GLU A 319 -18.83 10.38 9.10
C GLU A 319 -18.04 9.48 8.16
N LEU A 320 -18.38 9.49 6.86
CA LEU A 320 -17.69 8.70 5.84
C LEU A 320 -16.18 8.98 5.83
N SER A 321 -15.81 10.27 5.88
CA SER A 321 -14.41 10.69 5.87
C SER A 321 -13.65 10.21 7.12
N PHE A 322 -14.27 10.35 8.31
CA PHE A 322 -13.63 9.89 9.55
C PHE A 322 -13.59 8.37 9.67
N MET A 323 -14.61 7.65 9.19
CA MET A 323 -14.57 6.18 9.13
C MET A 323 -13.46 5.70 8.21
N THR A 324 -13.33 6.28 7.02
CA THR A 324 -12.25 5.94 6.08
C THR A 324 -10.88 6.27 6.67
N ALA A 325 -10.73 7.42 7.34
CA ALA A 325 -9.48 7.77 8.02
C ALA A 325 -9.13 6.79 9.15
N ARG A 326 -10.12 6.35 9.93
CA ARG A 326 -9.95 5.32 10.96
C ARG A 326 -9.46 4.01 10.37
N ASP A 327 -10.06 3.59 9.26
CA ASP A 327 -9.73 2.30 8.63
C ASP A 327 -8.33 2.35 7.98
N GLN A 328 -7.90 3.51 7.47
CA GLN A 328 -6.52 3.71 6.97
C GLN A 328 -5.48 3.67 8.10
N ARG A 329 -5.77 4.28 9.25
CA ARG A 329 -4.85 4.35 10.40
C ARG A 329 -5.59 4.07 11.71
N PRO A 330 -5.87 2.80 12.02
CA PRO A 330 -6.67 2.44 13.19
C PRO A 330 -5.99 2.72 14.53
N GLY A 331 -4.69 2.99 14.52
CA GLY A 331 -3.93 3.40 15.72
C GLY A 331 -4.02 4.89 16.06
N GLU A 332 -4.54 5.72 15.17
CA GLU A 332 -4.61 7.16 15.36
C GLU A 332 -5.90 7.56 16.08
N TYR A 333 -5.79 8.46 17.04
CA TYR A 333 -6.92 8.85 17.91
C TYR A 333 -7.95 9.76 17.22
N ALA A 334 -7.51 10.60 16.28
CA ALA A 334 -8.33 11.71 15.79
C ALA A 334 -9.64 11.28 15.13
N PRO A 335 -9.69 10.24 14.27
CA PRO A 335 -10.96 9.79 13.69
C PRO A 335 -11.97 9.35 14.76
N TYR A 336 -11.52 8.65 15.79
CA TYR A 336 -12.40 8.20 16.87
C TYR A 336 -12.98 9.38 17.64
N TYR A 337 -12.18 10.40 17.95
CA TYR A 337 -12.67 11.60 18.62
C TYR A 337 -13.77 12.29 17.81
N TYR A 338 -13.59 12.46 16.49
CA TYR A 338 -14.60 13.09 15.64
C TYR A 338 -15.85 12.23 15.44
N LEU A 339 -15.71 10.90 15.33
CA LEU A 339 -16.86 9.97 15.34
C LEU A 339 -17.64 10.07 16.65
N GLY A 340 -16.97 10.25 17.78
CA GLY A 340 -17.61 10.54 19.05
C GLY A 340 -18.42 11.85 19.06
N LEU A 341 -17.89 12.91 18.42
CA LEU A 341 -18.62 14.18 18.26
C LEU A 341 -19.87 14.03 17.39
N LEU A 342 -19.78 13.24 16.32
CA LEU A 342 -20.92 12.95 15.44
C LEU A 342 -22.00 12.18 16.18
N SER A 343 -21.66 11.08 16.87
CA SER A 343 -22.59 10.28 17.66
C SER A 343 -23.25 11.09 18.79
N TYR A 344 -22.47 11.98 19.43
CA TYR A 344 -23.02 12.92 20.40
C TYR A 344 -24.08 13.86 19.78
N GLY A 345 -23.80 14.40 18.57
CA GLY A 345 -24.73 15.24 17.84
C GLY A 345 -26.03 14.52 17.46
N GLU A 346 -25.94 13.23 17.18
CA GLU A 346 -27.08 12.34 16.92
C GLU A 346 -27.82 11.88 18.17
N LYS A 347 -27.32 12.26 19.36
CA LYS A 347 -27.82 11.85 20.68
C LYS A 347 -27.67 10.35 20.96
N ASP A 348 -26.77 9.69 20.26
CA ASP A 348 -26.31 8.34 20.58
C ASP A 348 -25.13 8.42 21.56
N TYR A 349 -25.50 8.68 22.82
CA TYR A 349 -24.53 8.98 23.87
C TYR A 349 -23.66 7.77 24.24
N ASP A 350 -24.17 6.56 24.07
CA ASP A 350 -23.45 5.34 24.40
C ASP A 350 -22.37 5.06 23.33
N THR A 351 -22.71 5.21 22.04
CA THR A 351 -21.72 5.12 20.95
C THR A 351 -20.70 6.25 21.02
N ALA A 352 -21.12 7.47 21.36
CA ALA A 352 -20.20 8.59 21.56
C ALA A 352 -19.17 8.30 22.65
N GLU A 353 -19.61 7.75 23.79
CA GLU A 353 -18.71 7.35 24.87
C GLU A 353 -17.68 6.31 24.43
N GLN A 354 -18.11 5.28 23.71
CA GLN A 354 -17.22 4.24 23.19
C GLN A 354 -16.14 4.83 22.26
N TYR A 355 -16.52 5.75 21.37
CA TYR A 355 -15.57 6.41 20.49
C TYR A 355 -14.61 7.33 21.24
N TYR A 356 -15.07 8.11 22.23
CA TYR A 356 -14.19 8.94 23.05
C TYR A 356 -13.20 8.08 23.85
N MET A 357 -13.65 6.99 24.46
CA MET A 357 -12.76 6.06 25.16
C MET A 357 -11.73 5.43 24.21
N SER A 358 -12.17 5.02 23.02
CA SER A 358 -11.28 4.50 21.98
C SER A 358 -10.23 5.53 21.53
N SER A 359 -10.59 6.83 21.51
CA SER A 359 -9.63 7.89 21.21
C SER A 359 -8.60 8.06 22.33
N LEU A 360 -9.03 7.94 23.58
CA LEU A 360 -8.15 8.02 24.75
C LEU A 360 -7.11 6.89 24.77
N GLU A 361 -7.56 5.66 24.50
CA GLU A 361 -6.68 4.48 24.39
C GLU A 361 -5.60 4.63 23.32
N ARG A 362 -5.84 5.48 22.32
CA ARG A 362 -4.92 5.78 21.21
C ARG A 362 -4.11 7.05 21.39
N GLY A 363 -4.08 7.59 22.61
CA GLY A 363 -3.21 8.71 22.98
C GLY A 363 -3.80 10.10 22.71
N ALA A 364 -5.14 10.22 22.63
CA ALA A 364 -5.76 11.54 22.63
C ALA A 364 -5.45 12.29 23.93
N ASP A 365 -5.46 13.63 23.85
CA ASP A 365 -5.31 14.49 25.03
C ASP A 365 -6.36 14.14 26.11
N GLU A 366 -5.88 13.71 27.27
CA GLU A 366 -6.72 13.20 28.35
C GLU A 366 -7.71 14.26 28.89
N ALA A 367 -7.28 15.53 28.95
CA ALA A 367 -8.15 16.60 29.40
C ALA A 367 -9.27 16.87 28.38
N LEU A 368 -8.94 16.87 27.08
CA LEU A 368 -9.92 17.03 25.99
C LEU A 368 -10.98 15.95 26.05
N VAL A 369 -10.54 14.68 26.11
CA VAL A 369 -11.46 13.54 26.07
C VAL A 369 -12.32 13.49 27.34
N ASN A 370 -11.76 13.71 28.51
CA ASN A 370 -12.55 13.77 29.74
C ASN A 370 -13.59 14.90 29.70
N TYR A 371 -13.27 16.05 29.10
CA TYR A 371 -14.24 17.12 28.93
C TYR A 371 -15.38 16.69 27.98
N ALA A 372 -15.08 16.03 26.87
CA ALA A 372 -16.07 15.49 25.92
C ALA A 372 -16.96 14.42 26.57
N LEU A 373 -16.36 13.48 27.32
CA LEU A 373 -17.08 12.47 28.11
C LEU A 373 -17.98 13.09 29.14
N GLY A 374 -17.53 14.15 29.81
CA GLY A 374 -18.33 14.87 30.80
C GLY A 374 -19.57 15.54 30.19
N ILE A 375 -19.43 16.18 29.04
CA ILE A 375 -20.56 16.73 28.26
C ILE A 375 -21.51 15.63 27.81
N ASN A 376 -20.96 14.53 27.29
CA ASN A 376 -21.72 13.39 26.83
C ASN A 376 -22.56 12.76 27.96
N ALA A 377 -21.93 12.51 29.12
CA ALA A 377 -22.59 11.96 30.28
C ALA A 377 -23.69 12.91 30.83
N ALA A 378 -23.43 14.23 30.84
CA ALA A 378 -24.42 15.23 31.23
C ALA A 378 -25.65 15.19 30.31
N ALA A 379 -25.46 15.16 29.00
CA ALA A 379 -26.53 15.08 28.02
C ALA A 379 -27.32 13.77 28.11
N ALA A 380 -26.63 12.67 28.48
CA ALA A 380 -27.26 11.38 28.77
C ALA A 380 -28.00 11.28 30.11
N GLY A 381 -27.95 12.34 30.95
CA GLY A 381 -28.55 12.35 32.30
C GLY A 381 -27.71 11.61 33.35
N ARG A 382 -26.48 11.20 33.05
CA ARG A 382 -25.57 10.49 33.95
C ARG A 382 -24.77 11.50 34.81
N THR A 383 -25.48 12.18 35.72
CA THR A 383 -24.94 13.30 36.48
C THR A 383 -23.65 12.99 37.27
N LYS A 384 -23.58 11.79 37.86
CA LYS A 384 -22.40 11.39 38.65
C LYS A 384 -21.18 11.26 37.78
N ASP A 385 -21.30 10.59 36.60
CA ASP A 385 -20.23 10.36 35.65
C ASP A 385 -19.78 11.69 35.02
N ALA A 386 -20.74 12.55 34.67
CA ALA A 386 -20.49 13.88 34.17
C ALA A 386 -19.60 14.69 35.12
N ARG A 387 -19.92 14.69 36.44
CA ARG A 387 -19.09 15.36 37.44
C ARG A 387 -17.67 14.81 37.49
N ASN A 388 -17.53 13.50 37.51
CA ASN A 388 -16.21 12.85 37.59
C ASN A 388 -15.35 13.21 36.37
N TYR A 389 -15.88 13.10 35.17
CA TYR A 389 -15.16 13.44 33.95
C TYR A 389 -14.81 14.93 33.85
N LEU A 390 -15.74 15.83 34.16
CA LEU A 390 -15.49 17.28 34.14
C LEU A 390 -14.44 17.69 35.16
N GLN A 391 -14.49 17.16 36.42
CA GLN A 391 -13.47 17.40 37.41
C GLN A 391 -12.09 16.89 36.98
N ARG A 392 -12.03 15.73 36.33
CA ARG A 392 -10.80 15.19 35.79
C ARG A 392 -10.21 16.10 34.70
N ALA A 393 -11.03 16.59 33.79
CA ALA A 393 -10.61 17.55 32.77
C ALA A 393 -10.04 18.84 33.37
N VAL A 394 -10.70 19.38 34.40
CA VAL A 394 -10.22 20.59 35.12
C VAL A 394 -8.91 20.31 35.85
N THR A 395 -8.75 19.13 36.44
CA THR A 395 -7.51 18.77 37.15
C THR A 395 -6.33 18.67 36.18
N LEU A 396 -6.56 18.15 35.00
CA LEU A 396 -5.53 17.95 33.98
C LEU A 396 -5.13 19.26 33.28
N ASP A 397 -6.10 20.12 32.94
CA ASP A 397 -5.86 21.40 32.29
C ASP A 397 -6.84 22.48 32.85
N PRO A 398 -6.52 23.07 34.02
CA PRO A 398 -7.38 24.09 34.64
C PRO A 398 -7.55 25.34 33.77
N ALA A 399 -6.49 25.74 33.06
CA ALA A 399 -6.50 26.96 32.26
C ALA A 399 -7.55 26.89 31.13
N LYS A 400 -7.73 25.73 30.55
CA LYS A 400 -8.62 25.51 29.39
C LYS A 400 -10.05 25.15 29.81
N TYR A 401 -10.21 24.34 30.86
CA TYR A 401 -11.49 23.71 31.16
C TYR A 401 -12.19 24.23 32.41
N LYS A 402 -11.52 24.95 33.36
CA LYS A 402 -12.12 25.36 34.61
C LYS A 402 -13.44 26.11 34.41
N THR A 403 -13.42 27.24 33.73
CA THR A 403 -14.63 28.07 33.54
C THR A 403 -15.74 27.33 32.81
N ARG A 404 -15.39 26.56 31.74
CA ARG A 404 -16.36 25.81 30.94
C ARG A 404 -17.02 24.68 31.73
N ALA A 405 -16.25 23.98 32.55
CA ALA A 405 -16.75 22.86 33.36
C ALA A 405 -17.56 23.37 34.57
N GLU A 406 -17.18 24.49 35.23
CA GLU A 406 -17.91 25.07 36.34
C GLU A 406 -19.35 25.46 35.99
N ASP A 407 -19.56 26.03 34.77
CA ASP A 407 -20.90 26.36 34.28
C ASP A 407 -21.78 25.09 34.12
N LEU A 408 -21.21 24.01 33.62
CA LEU A 408 -21.92 22.75 33.51
C LEU A 408 -22.16 22.08 34.87
N LEU A 409 -21.14 22.06 35.72
CA LEU A 409 -21.21 21.46 37.04
C LEU A 409 -22.27 22.16 37.93
N ASN A 410 -22.39 23.47 37.81
CA ASN A 410 -23.42 24.27 38.52
C ASN A 410 -24.83 23.90 38.04
N LYS A 411 -25.03 23.68 36.74
CA LYS A 411 -26.32 23.22 36.17
C LYS A 411 -26.69 21.80 36.59
N LEU A 412 -25.72 20.94 36.79
CA LEU A 412 -25.91 19.57 37.29
C LEU A 412 -26.17 19.49 38.81
N GLY A 413 -26.00 20.58 39.51
CA GLY A 413 -26.23 20.68 40.95
C GLY A 413 -27.61 21.20 41.35
N GLN A 414 -28.39 21.68 40.38
CA GLN A 414 -29.78 22.09 40.55
C GLN A 414 -30.72 20.94 40.17
#